data_ae494660db8cf372ad49936e95ee7dbf
#
_entry.id   ae494660db8cf372ad49936e95ee7dbf
#
_cell.length_a   1.000
_cell.length_b   1.000
_cell.length_c   1.000
_cell.angle_alpha   90.00
_cell.angle_beta   90.00
_cell.angle_gamma   90.00
#
_symmetry.space_group_name_H-M   'P 1'
#
loop_
_entity.id
_entity.type
_entity.pdbx_description
1 polymer ?
#
loop_
_entity_poly.entity_id
_entity_poly.type
_entity_poly.pdbx_seq_one_letter_code
_entity_poly.pdbx_strand_id
1 'polypeptide(L)'
;MAYEYILPETMVTAYRTGNILEFSTGLGNKEPIRKISKTEYVTPDGEIHLYEKHSKNRSENRASILKTMKNLRRLINHNFDGSPNELWITLTYAENQTDNVQVTKDFKVFMKKVRRRYPNMEYINVLEPQGRGAWHMHVLFKQLNSDYLYIPNDELAKMWGHGYTYVKKLKQQDRVASYVTAYLTNVAVTDTSNVDFKDTYVASDNKRYIKGGRLDLYPRDMRFYRSSKGIKKPEKFTGRKKTIMGDHHVKKSGVLPDSYKKFLLPTEEGRNYILEKEFFIIDDD
;
A
#
# COMPACT_ATOMS: atom_id res chain seq x y z
N MET A 1 32.18 -4.99 -19.50
CA MET A 1 30.75 -5.35 -19.46
C MET A 1 30.12 -4.55 -18.33
N ALA A 2 29.17 -3.69 -18.62
CA ALA A 2 28.41 -2.99 -17.58
C ALA A 2 27.54 -4.01 -16.85
N TYR A 3 27.62 -4.06 -15.52
CA TYR A 3 26.74 -4.91 -14.72
C TYR A 3 25.31 -4.39 -14.87
N GLU A 4 24.39 -5.24 -15.31
CA GLU A 4 22.96 -4.91 -15.46
C GLU A 4 22.19 -4.83 -14.13
N TYR A 5 22.83 -5.23 -13.01
CA TYR A 5 22.19 -5.43 -11.70
C TYR A 5 22.96 -4.71 -10.59
N ILE A 6 22.32 -4.55 -9.43
CA ILE A 6 22.96 -3.97 -8.25
C ILE A 6 24.17 -4.84 -7.84
N LEU A 7 25.35 -4.20 -7.73
CA LEU A 7 26.58 -4.91 -7.34
C LEU A 7 26.48 -5.49 -5.94
N PRO A 8 27.11 -6.65 -5.65
CA PRO A 8 27.07 -7.30 -4.33
C PRO A 8 27.53 -6.44 -3.16
N GLU A 9 28.53 -5.56 -3.40
CA GLU A 9 29.09 -4.67 -2.37
C GLU A 9 28.28 -3.37 -2.15
N THR A 10 27.26 -3.13 -2.98
CA THR A 10 26.45 -1.92 -2.89
C THR A 10 25.67 -1.91 -1.59
N MET A 11 25.67 -0.75 -0.89
CA MET A 11 24.80 -0.49 0.24
C MET A 11 23.36 -0.32 -0.23
N VAL A 12 22.47 -1.11 0.30
CA VAL A 12 21.06 -1.17 -0.11
C VAL A 12 20.13 -1.12 1.09
N THR A 13 18.90 -0.72 0.83
CA THR A 13 17.77 -0.97 1.71
C THR A 13 16.99 -2.16 1.14
N ALA A 14 16.78 -3.19 1.95
CA ALA A 14 15.98 -4.35 1.59
C ALA A 14 14.71 -4.45 2.43
N TYR A 15 13.68 -5.10 1.86
CA TYR A 15 12.44 -5.44 2.54
C TYR A 15 12.07 -6.88 2.23
N ARG A 16 11.81 -7.66 3.29
CA ARG A 16 11.23 -9.00 3.14
C ARG A 16 9.70 -8.91 3.29
N THR A 17 8.97 -9.40 2.28
CA THR A 17 7.51 -9.40 2.24
C THR A 17 7.02 -10.78 1.80
N GLY A 18 6.68 -11.65 2.76
CA GLY A 18 6.46 -13.08 2.47
C GLY A 18 7.72 -13.68 1.86
N ASN A 19 7.59 -14.32 0.73
CA ASN A 19 8.68 -14.94 -0.04
C ASN A 19 9.40 -13.97 -1.00
N ILE A 20 9.15 -12.66 -0.93
CA ILE A 20 9.81 -11.66 -1.79
C ILE A 20 10.82 -10.86 -0.99
N LEU A 21 12.05 -10.79 -1.49
CA LEU A 21 13.09 -9.89 -1.01
C LEU A 21 13.31 -8.76 -2.04
N GLU A 22 12.90 -7.53 -1.67
CA GLU A 22 13.06 -6.33 -2.50
C GLU A 22 14.32 -5.58 -2.06
N PHE A 23 15.27 -5.36 -2.96
CA PHE A 23 16.41 -4.47 -2.78
C PHE A 23 16.19 -3.12 -3.46
N SER A 24 16.75 -2.07 -2.89
CA SER A 24 16.72 -0.73 -3.47
C SER A 24 18.01 0.00 -3.14
N THR A 25 18.68 0.58 -4.15
CA THR A 25 19.76 1.53 -3.93
C THR A 25 19.18 2.80 -3.29
N GLY A 26 19.88 3.36 -2.31
CA GLY A 26 19.46 4.59 -1.63
C GLY A 26 19.65 5.83 -2.50
N LEU A 27 18.86 6.85 -2.25
CA LEU A 27 19.21 8.23 -2.63
C LEU A 27 20.36 8.63 -1.71
N GLY A 28 21.60 8.66 -2.17
CA GLY A 28 22.80 9.00 -1.42
C GLY A 28 22.56 9.80 -0.13
N ASN A 29 23.47 9.85 0.76
CA ASN A 29 23.33 10.43 2.10
C ASN A 29 22.78 11.86 2.08
N LYS A 30 21.45 12.01 1.89
CA LYS A 30 20.78 13.18 2.44
C LYS A 30 20.76 12.96 3.94
N GLU A 31 21.53 13.72 4.65
CA GLU A 31 21.48 13.71 6.10
C GLU A 31 20.04 13.94 6.53
N PRO A 32 19.53 13.07 7.42
CA PRO A 32 18.10 13.08 7.71
C PRO A 32 17.74 14.36 8.50
N ILE A 33 16.78 15.11 7.97
CA ILE A 33 16.14 16.16 8.75
C ILE A 33 15.52 15.54 10.02
N ARG A 34 15.70 16.17 11.18
CA ARG A 34 15.14 15.73 12.45
C ARG A 34 13.85 16.51 12.75
N LYS A 35 12.74 15.79 12.85
CA LYS A 35 11.47 16.40 13.22
C LYS A 35 11.51 16.83 14.68
N ILE A 36 11.21 18.10 14.95
CA ILE A 36 11.11 18.69 16.30
C ILE A 36 9.65 18.67 16.79
N SER A 37 8.72 19.13 15.94
CA SER A 37 7.30 19.23 16.28
C SER A 37 6.41 18.80 15.10
N LYS A 38 5.11 19.04 15.21
CA LYS A 38 4.17 18.86 14.08
C LYS A 38 4.39 19.86 12.94
N THR A 39 5.00 20.98 13.25
CA THR A 39 5.18 22.12 12.35
C THR A 39 6.62 22.46 12.03
N GLU A 40 7.61 21.86 12.73
CA GLU A 40 9.02 22.23 12.64
C GLU A 40 9.93 21.03 12.45
N TYR A 41 11.01 21.24 11.73
CA TYR A 41 12.13 20.29 11.59
C TYR A 41 13.47 21.04 11.65
N VAL A 42 14.53 20.33 12.02
CA VAL A 42 15.90 20.82 12.00
C VAL A 42 16.68 20.13 10.88
N THR A 43 17.39 20.87 10.11
CA THR A 43 18.34 20.41 9.11
C THR A 43 19.67 19.98 9.75
N PRO A 44 20.54 19.22 9.08
CA PRO A 44 21.81 18.74 9.63
C PRO A 44 22.76 19.86 10.07
N ASP A 45 22.70 21.00 9.44
CA ASP A 45 23.43 22.22 9.78
C ASP A 45 22.89 22.96 11.02
N GLY A 46 21.78 22.45 11.59
CA GLY A 46 21.19 22.97 12.83
C GLY A 46 20.11 24.04 12.61
N GLU A 47 19.79 24.39 11.38
CA GLU A 47 18.73 25.38 11.10
C GLU A 47 17.33 24.80 11.34
N ILE A 48 16.46 25.61 11.97
CA ILE A 48 15.06 25.23 12.21
C ILE A 48 14.19 25.80 11.10
N HIS A 49 13.45 24.90 10.46
CA HIS A 49 12.52 25.23 9.39
C HIS A 49 11.09 24.83 9.75
N LEU A 50 10.13 25.59 9.24
CA LEU A 50 8.72 25.23 9.33
C LEU A 50 8.36 24.30 8.16
N TYR A 51 7.52 23.28 8.46
CA TYR A 51 6.86 22.54 7.39
C TYR A 51 5.86 23.46 6.69
N GLU A 52 6.16 23.83 5.47
CA GLU A 52 5.24 24.60 4.66
C GLU A 52 3.94 23.80 4.42
N LYS A 53 2.82 24.40 4.78
CA LYS A 53 1.51 23.81 4.57
C LYS A 53 0.98 24.14 3.18
N HIS A 54 1.58 23.56 2.14
CA HIS A 54 1.24 23.91 0.75
C HIS A 54 0.06 23.15 0.16
N SER A 55 -0.35 22.01 0.72
CA SER A 55 -1.38 21.20 0.11
C SER A 55 -2.77 21.38 0.74
N LYS A 56 -3.79 21.65 -0.10
CA LYS A 56 -5.20 21.65 0.31
C LYS A 56 -5.77 20.24 0.38
N ASN A 57 -5.33 19.36 -0.49
CA ASN A 57 -5.74 17.95 -0.57
C ASN A 57 -4.55 17.00 -0.68
N ARG A 58 -4.83 15.71 -0.71
CA ARG A 58 -3.77 14.67 -0.77
C ARG A 58 -3.08 14.60 -2.10
N SER A 59 -3.73 14.97 -3.21
CA SER A 59 -3.15 14.89 -4.57
C SER A 59 -1.89 15.75 -4.72
N GLU A 60 -1.84 16.88 -4.05
CA GLU A 60 -0.71 17.82 -4.10
C GLU A 60 0.59 17.24 -3.49
N ASN A 61 0.49 16.22 -2.62
CA ASN A 61 1.66 15.56 -2.04
C ASN A 61 1.92 14.17 -2.67
N ARG A 62 2.29 14.17 -3.95
CA ARG A 62 2.51 12.94 -4.72
C ARG A 62 3.56 11.99 -4.09
N ALA A 63 4.64 12.53 -3.54
CA ALA A 63 5.69 11.71 -2.90
C ALA A 63 5.15 10.95 -1.68
N SER A 64 4.35 11.62 -0.82
CA SER A 64 3.69 10.98 0.32
C SER A 64 2.71 9.90 -0.10
N ILE A 65 1.95 10.13 -1.18
CA ILE A 65 1.01 9.13 -1.72
C ILE A 65 1.77 7.90 -2.20
N LEU A 66 2.79 8.07 -3.05
CA LEU A 66 3.60 6.97 -3.57
C LEU A 66 4.23 6.14 -2.44
N LYS A 67 4.75 6.81 -1.40
CA LYS A 67 5.28 6.16 -0.20
C LYS A 67 4.19 5.37 0.52
N THR A 68 3.01 5.94 0.69
CA THR A 68 1.87 5.30 1.36
C THR A 68 1.40 4.07 0.58
N MET A 69 1.25 4.17 -0.76
CA MET A 69 0.85 3.05 -1.60
C MET A 69 1.90 1.93 -1.62
N LYS A 70 3.19 2.29 -1.66
CA LYS A 70 4.29 1.32 -1.56
C LYS A 70 4.26 0.56 -0.22
N ASN A 71 4.05 1.28 0.88
CA ASN A 71 3.96 0.67 2.21
C ASN A 71 2.72 -0.23 2.35
N LEU A 72 1.56 0.21 1.83
CA LEU A 72 0.35 -0.60 1.81
C LEU A 72 0.54 -1.89 1.01
N ARG A 73 1.16 -1.79 -0.18
CA ARG A 73 1.45 -2.97 -1.02
C ARG A 73 2.33 -3.99 -0.30
N ARG A 74 3.40 -3.51 0.33
CA ARG A 74 4.29 -4.38 1.13
C ARG A 74 3.56 -5.00 2.31
N LEU A 75 2.72 -4.22 3.01
CA LEU A 75 1.96 -4.69 4.15
C LEU A 75 0.96 -5.79 3.75
N ILE A 76 0.28 -5.63 2.62
CA ILE A 76 -0.65 -6.65 2.08
C ILE A 76 0.13 -7.90 1.69
N ASN A 77 1.18 -7.78 0.87
CA ASN A 77 1.96 -8.94 0.42
C ASN A 77 2.63 -9.70 1.57
N HIS A 78 2.92 -9.02 2.69
CA HIS A 78 3.53 -9.67 3.86
C HIS A 78 2.54 -10.46 4.71
N ASN A 79 1.24 -10.16 4.63
CA ASN A 79 0.24 -10.74 5.52
C ASN A 79 -0.82 -11.59 4.79
N PHE A 80 -0.98 -11.39 3.48
CA PHE A 80 -2.06 -12.02 2.70
C PHE A 80 -1.46 -12.68 1.46
N ASP A 81 -1.67 -13.97 1.35
CA ASP A 81 -1.16 -14.85 0.28
C ASP A 81 -2.28 -15.59 -0.47
N GLY A 82 -3.54 -15.38 -0.07
CA GLY A 82 -4.71 -16.08 -0.62
C GLY A 82 -5.04 -17.38 0.08
N SER A 83 -4.56 -17.53 1.32
CA SER A 83 -4.88 -18.68 2.18
C SER A 83 -6.38 -18.79 2.47
N PRO A 84 -6.91 -20.00 2.77
CA PRO A 84 -8.34 -20.21 2.99
C PRO A 84 -8.94 -19.48 4.19
N ASN A 85 -8.10 -18.99 5.12
CA ASN A 85 -8.49 -18.18 6.28
C ASN A 85 -8.53 -16.67 5.98
N GLU A 86 -8.49 -16.29 4.71
CA GLU A 86 -8.46 -14.89 4.25
C GLU A 86 -9.69 -14.56 3.40
N LEU A 87 -10.25 -13.36 3.62
CA LEU A 87 -11.38 -12.85 2.86
C LEU A 87 -11.15 -11.40 2.42
N TRP A 88 -11.69 -11.06 1.26
CA TRP A 88 -11.93 -9.70 0.81
C TRP A 88 -13.36 -9.31 1.11
N ILE A 89 -13.53 -8.20 1.80
CA ILE A 89 -14.82 -7.65 2.18
C ILE A 89 -14.97 -6.26 1.55
N THR A 90 -16.13 -5.99 1.01
CA THR A 90 -16.54 -4.63 0.62
C THR A 90 -17.72 -4.21 1.51
N LEU A 91 -17.61 -3.01 2.10
CA LEU A 91 -18.64 -2.38 2.91
C LEU A 91 -19.05 -1.06 2.26
N THR A 92 -20.33 -0.92 1.99
CA THR A 92 -20.91 0.25 1.34
C THR A 92 -22.00 0.83 2.22
N TYR A 93 -22.11 2.16 2.25
CA TYR A 93 -23.26 2.82 2.87
C TYR A 93 -24.43 2.92 1.89
N ALA A 94 -25.65 2.68 2.39
CA ALA A 94 -26.88 2.89 1.64
C ALA A 94 -27.05 4.38 1.33
N GLU A 95 -26.77 5.23 2.32
CA GLU A 95 -26.81 6.67 2.19
C GLU A 95 -25.47 7.26 1.76
N ASN A 96 -25.44 8.53 1.38
CA ASN A 96 -24.23 9.22 0.96
C ASN A 96 -23.38 9.65 2.17
N GLN A 97 -22.72 8.72 2.83
CA GLN A 97 -21.88 9.01 4.01
C GLN A 97 -20.54 9.63 3.58
N THR A 98 -20.38 10.92 3.87
CA THR A 98 -19.17 11.72 3.54
C THR A 98 -18.30 12.02 4.77
N ASP A 99 -18.81 11.84 5.99
CA ASP A 99 -18.05 12.09 7.22
C ASP A 99 -17.08 10.93 7.52
N ASN A 100 -15.79 11.17 7.31
CA ASN A 100 -14.73 10.21 7.56
C ASN A 100 -14.54 9.85 9.05
N VAL A 101 -14.96 10.73 9.96
CA VAL A 101 -14.91 10.47 11.42
C VAL A 101 -16.00 9.47 11.77
N GLN A 102 -17.21 9.65 11.25
CA GLN A 102 -18.33 8.72 11.46
C GLN A 102 -18.00 7.35 10.85
N VAL A 103 -17.50 7.31 9.62
CA VAL A 103 -17.03 6.07 8.97
C VAL A 103 -16.02 5.29 9.86
N THR A 104 -15.13 6.03 10.52
CA THR A 104 -14.16 5.41 11.44
C THR A 104 -14.83 4.83 12.70
N LYS A 105 -15.85 5.50 13.24
CA LYS A 105 -16.62 5.02 14.40
C LYS A 105 -17.43 3.78 14.04
N ASP A 106 -18.15 3.82 12.91
CA ASP A 106 -18.96 2.70 12.42
C ASP A 106 -18.13 1.46 12.18
N PHE A 107 -16.95 1.62 11.56
CA PHE A 107 -16.03 0.52 11.36
C PHE A 107 -15.52 -0.07 12.68
N LYS A 108 -15.27 0.73 13.71
CA LYS A 108 -14.91 0.22 15.04
C LYS A 108 -16.04 -0.60 15.68
N VAL A 109 -17.28 -0.14 15.54
CA VAL A 109 -18.45 -0.87 16.04
C VAL A 109 -18.63 -2.19 15.29
N PHE A 110 -18.53 -2.15 13.96
CA PHE A 110 -18.56 -3.35 13.10
C PHE A 110 -17.48 -4.36 13.54
N MET A 111 -16.23 -3.95 13.72
CA MET A 111 -15.15 -4.84 14.15
C MET A 111 -15.34 -5.42 15.54
N LYS A 112 -16.03 -4.72 16.46
CA LYS A 112 -16.41 -5.31 17.76
C LYS A 112 -17.38 -6.47 17.58
N LYS A 113 -18.38 -6.35 16.69
CA LYS A 113 -19.34 -7.42 16.37
C LYS A 113 -18.63 -8.59 15.68
N VAL A 114 -17.77 -8.30 14.68
CA VAL A 114 -16.97 -9.32 13.97
C VAL A 114 -16.13 -10.11 14.96
N ARG A 115 -15.35 -9.46 15.82
CA ARG A 115 -14.46 -10.16 16.77
C ARG A 115 -15.18 -10.96 17.86
N ARG A 116 -16.40 -10.57 18.19
CA ARG A 116 -17.25 -11.36 19.10
C ARG A 116 -17.63 -12.70 18.48
N ARG A 117 -17.92 -12.71 17.16
CA ARG A 117 -18.37 -13.90 16.42
C ARG A 117 -17.20 -14.69 15.86
N TYR A 118 -16.14 -14.00 15.41
CA TYR A 118 -14.93 -14.55 14.81
C TYR A 118 -13.70 -14.05 15.58
N PRO A 119 -13.30 -14.75 16.68
CA PRO A 119 -12.14 -14.38 17.48
C PRO A 119 -10.85 -14.34 16.64
N ASN A 120 -9.87 -13.59 17.10
CA ASN A 120 -8.55 -13.45 16.46
C ASN A 120 -8.61 -12.92 15.01
N MET A 121 -9.67 -12.16 14.68
CA MET A 121 -9.80 -11.51 13.38
C MET A 121 -8.85 -10.31 13.29
N GLU A 122 -7.94 -10.39 12.32
CA GLU A 122 -7.05 -9.29 11.94
C GLU A 122 -7.47 -8.70 10.59
N TYR A 123 -7.11 -7.43 10.36
CA TYR A 123 -7.57 -6.74 9.15
C TYR A 123 -6.61 -5.67 8.65
N ILE A 124 -6.69 -5.41 7.35
CA ILE A 124 -6.30 -4.16 6.70
C ILE A 124 -7.57 -3.54 6.11
N ASN A 125 -7.96 -2.36 6.60
CA ASN A 125 -9.09 -1.59 6.09
C ASN A 125 -8.59 -0.45 5.23
N VAL A 126 -9.08 -0.37 4.01
CA VAL A 126 -8.76 0.65 3.02
C VAL A 126 -10.00 1.47 2.73
N LEU A 127 -9.88 2.78 2.82
CA LEU A 127 -10.96 3.75 2.58
C LEU A 127 -10.87 4.27 1.15
N GLU A 128 -11.95 4.17 0.41
CA GLU A 128 -12.08 4.62 -0.98
C GLU A 128 -13.25 5.61 -1.12
N PRO A 129 -13.04 6.82 -1.65
CA PRO A 129 -14.13 7.71 -1.98
C PRO A 129 -14.77 7.27 -3.30
N GLN A 130 -16.09 7.18 -3.32
CA GLN A 130 -16.86 7.01 -4.55
C GLN A 130 -16.99 8.33 -5.30
N GLY A 131 -17.32 8.29 -6.59
CA GLY A 131 -17.52 9.50 -7.40
C GLY A 131 -18.59 10.46 -6.85
N ARG A 132 -19.59 9.95 -6.11
CA ARG A 132 -20.62 10.75 -5.41
C ARG A 132 -20.15 11.30 -4.05
N GLY A 133 -18.88 11.05 -3.65
CA GLY A 133 -18.30 11.49 -2.38
C GLY A 133 -18.52 10.53 -1.20
N ALA A 134 -19.37 9.50 -1.34
CA ALA A 134 -19.57 8.51 -0.28
C ALA A 134 -18.32 7.65 -0.06
N TRP A 135 -18.09 7.25 1.18
CA TRP A 135 -16.99 6.35 1.52
C TRP A 135 -17.35 4.90 1.31
N HIS A 136 -16.44 4.20 0.64
CA HIS A 136 -16.39 2.74 0.54
C HIS A 136 -15.24 2.21 1.40
N MET A 137 -15.42 0.99 1.92
CA MET A 137 -14.33 0.29 2.60
C MET A 137 -14.06 -1.03 1.93
N HIS A 138 -12.79 -1.27 1.61
CA HIS A 138 -12.28 -2.58 1.24
C HIS A 138 -11.49 -3.12 2.42
N VAL A 139 -11.90 -4.26 2.95
CA VAL A 139 -11.30 -4.85 4.13
C VAL A 139 -10.74 -6.22 3.78
N LEU A 140 -9.46 -6.39 4.01
CA LEU A 140 -8.82 -7.70 4.00
C LEU A 140 -8.93 -8.28 5.40
N PHE A 141 -9.57 -9.43 5.55
CA PHE A 141 -9.65 -10.18 6.78
C PHE A 141 -8.73 -11.39 6.76
N LYS A 142 -8.05 -11.64 7.87
CA LYS A 142 -7.33 -12.87 8.16
C LYS A 142 -7.66 -13.33 9.55
N GLN A 143 -8.17 -14.55 9.69
CA GLN A 143 -8.40 -15.14 11.01
C GLN A 143 -7.14 -15.89 11.44
N LEU A 144 -6.50 -15.40 12.51
CA LEU A 144 -5.34 -16.09 13.08
C LEU A 144 -5.78 -17.35 13.83
N ASN A 145 -4.91 -18.36 13.85
CA ASN A 145 -5.15 -19.65 14.51
C ASN A 145 -6.37 -20.40 13.94
N SER A 146 -6.64 -20.24 12.66
CA SER A 146 -7.68 -20.95 11.91
C SER A 146 -7.19 -21.24 10.50
N ASP A 147 -7.43 -22.45 10.01
CA ASP A 147 -7.05 -22.85 8.65
C ASP A 147 -8.07 -22.42 7.61
N TYR A 148 -9.25 -21.97 8.05
CA TYR A 148 -10.36 -21.61 7.18
C TYR A 148 -11.21 -20.48 7.76
N LEU A 149 -11.66 -19.56 6.91
CA LEU A 149 -12.61 -18.51 7.26
C LEU A 149 -13.77 -18.48 6.27
N TYR A 150 -14.97 -18.57 6.82
CA TYR A 150 -16.21 -18.36 6.07
C TYR A 150 -17.15 -17.44 6.85
N ILE A 151 -17.58 -16.37 6.20
CA ILE A 151 -18.58 -15.44 6.74
C ILE A 151 -19.70 -15.35 5.71
N PRO A 152 -20.92 -15.80 6.03
CA PRO A 152 -22.09 -15.59 5.18
C PRO A 152 -22.34 -14.11 4.95
N ASN A 153 -22.68 -13.72 3.71
CA ASN A 153 -22.83 -12.29 3.39
C ASN A 153 -24.02 -11.65 4.14
N ASP A 154 -25.09 -12.39 4.42
CA ASP A 154 -26.23 -11.94 5.22
C ASP A 154 -25.84 -11.69 6.69
N GLU A 155 -25.00 -12.54 7.27
CA GLU A 155 -24.44 -12.35 8.61
C GLU A 155 -23.54 -11.09 8.64
N LEU A 156 -22.67 -10.94 7.65
CA LEU A 156 -21.83 -9.75 7.51
C LEU A 156 -22.67 -8.48 7.38
N ALA A 157 -23.73 -8.51 6.57
CA ALA A 157 -24.63 -7.38 6.37
C ALA A 157 -25.36 -6.99 7.68
N LYS A 158 -25.81 -7.96 8.47
CA LYS A 158 -26.39 -7.72 9.82
C LYS A 158 -25.38 -7.08 10.77
N MET A 159 -24.12 -7.53 10.73
CA MET A 159 -23.07 -6.94 11.55
C MET A 159 -22.73 -5.53 11.10
N TRP A 160 -22.69 -5.27 9.79
CA TRP A 160 -22.43 -3.95 9.22
C TRP A 160 -23.57 -2.98 9.53
N GLY A 161 -24.78 -3.26 9.09
CA GLY A 161 -26.00 -2.52 9.41
C GLY A 161 -26.15 -1.14 8.75
N HIS A 162 -25.24 -0.74 7.84
CA HIS A 162 -25.25 0.57 7.20
C HIS A 162 -25.48 0.51 5.68
N GLY A 163 -25.65 -0.66 5.11
CA GLY A 163 -25.91 -0.84 3.68
C GLY A 163 -25.38 -2.15 3.12
N TYR A 164 -24.92 -2.10 1.86
CA TYR A 164 -24.50 -3.29 1.12
C TYR A 164 -23.14 -3.84 1.58
N THR A 165 -23.06 -5.16 1.58
CA THR A 165 -21.83 -5.90 1.84
C THR A 165 -21.55 -6.92 0.74
N TYR A 166 -20.28 -7.19 0.49
CA TYR A 166 -19.84 -8.23 -0.42
C TYR A 166 -18.66 -8.97 0.16
N VAL A 167 -18.68 -10.31 0.08
CA VAL A 167 -17.62 -11.19 0.57
C VAL A 167 -17.03 -11.97 -0.60
N LYS A 168 -15.72 -11.96 -0.72
CA LYS A 168 -14.98 -12.74 -1.73
C LYS A 168 -13.82 -13.47 -1.06
N LYS A 169 -13.60 -14.74 -1.41
CA LYS A 169 -12.36 -15.44 -1.06
C LYS A 169 -11.18 -14.84 -1.79
N LEU A 170 -10.08 -14.67 -1.09
CA LEU A 170 -8.79 -14.37 -1.73
C LEU A 170 -8.23 -15.65 -2.37
N LYS A 171 -7.56 -15.50 -3.49
CA LYS A 171 -6.87 -16.58 -4.18
C LYS A 171 -5.40 -16.24 -4.30
N GLN A 172 -4.51 -17.23 -4.27
CA GLN A 172 -3.05 -17.03 -4.45
C GLN A 172 -2.70 -16.27 -5.73
N GLN A 173 -3.49 -16.44 -6.78
CA GLN A 173 -3.32 -15.75 -8.07
C GLN A 173 -3.80 -14.29 -8.03
N ASP A 174 -4.59 -13.90 -7.03
CA ASP A 174 -5.09 -12.53 -6.91
C ASP A 174 -3.91 -11.62 -6.55
N ARG A 175 -3.53 -10.73 -7.43
CA ARG A 175 -2.57 -9.65 -7.14
C ARG A 175 -3.23 -8.59 -6.23
N VAL A 176 -3.64 -9.05 -5.04
CA VAL A 176 -4.47 -8.30 -4.08
C VAL A 176 -3.92 -6.91 -3.82
N ALA A 177 -2.63 -6.81 -3.56
CA ALA A 177 -1.98 -5.54 -3.26
C ALA A 177 -2.00 -4.56 -4.45
N SER A 178 -1.89 -5.06 -5.67
CA SER A 178 -1.98 -4.22 -6.89
C SER A 178 -3.41 -3.77 -7.14
N TYR A 179 -4.37 -4.67 -6.95
CA TYR A 179 -5.79 -4.39 -7.07
C TYR A 179 -6.25 -3.33 -6.07
N VAL A 180 -5.93 -3.49 -4.78
CA VAL A 180 -6.25 -2.50 -3.73
C VAL A 180 -5.68 -1.13 -4.05
N THR A 181 -4.42 -1.07 -4.46
CA THR A 181 -3.77 0.22 -4.76
C THR A 181 -4.35 0.90 -6.00
N ALA A 182 -4.81 0.14 -6.99
CA ALA A 182 -5.48 0.68 -8.16
C ALA A 182 -6.84 1.31 -7.81
N TYR A 183 -7.64 0.65 -6.99
CA TYR A 183 -8.95 1.19 -6.55
C TYR A 183 -8.83 2.48 -5.76
N LEU A 184 -7.79 2.62 -4.94
CA LEU A 184 -7.58 3.81 -4.12
C LEU A 184 -7.30 5.08 -4.93
N THR A 185 -6.72 4.94 -6.11
CA THR A 185 -6.16 6.09 -6.83
C THR A 185 -6.88 6.40 -8.13
N ASN A 186 -7.52 5.40 -8.78
CA ASN A 186 -7.98 5.54 -10.14
C ASN A 186 -9.51 5.64 -10.23
N VAL A 187 -9.99 6.42 -11.19
CA VAL A 187 -11.44 6.57 -11.49
C VAL A 187 -11.73 5.88 -12.82
N ALA A 188 -12.77 5.03 -12.85
CA ALA A 188 -13.27 4.49 -14.10
C ALA A 188 -13.88 5.61 -14.95
N VAL A 189 -13.52 5.68 -16.21
CA VAL A 189 -14.08 6.65 -17.16
C VAL A 189 -15.40 6.09 -17.66
N THR A 190 -16.50 6.71 -17.26
CA THR A 190 -17.84 6.39 -17.74
C THR A 190 -18.29 7.26 -18.91
N ASP A 191 -17.67 8.45 -19.03
CA ASP A 191 -17.91 9.41 -20.12
C ASP A 191 -16.56 9.93 -20.64
N THR A 192 -16.36 9.93 -21.95
CA THR A 192 -15.11 10.31 -22.60
C THR A 192 -15.10 11.73 -23.14
N SER A 193 -16.17 12.50 -22.97
CA SER A 193 -16.36 13.82 -23.62
C SER A 193 -15.39 14.90 -23.13
N ASN A 194 -14.79 14.77 -21.92
CA ASN A 194 -13.92 15.79 -21.31
C ASN A 194 -12.66 15.19 -20.65
N VAL A 195 -12.14 14.07 -21.13
CA VAL A 195 -10.99 13.38 -20.50
C VAL A 195 -9.73 13.59 -21.34
N ASP A 196 -8.66 14.11 -20.71
CA ASP A 196 -7.32 14.07 -21.32
C ASP A 196 -6.81 12.62 -21.30
N PHE A 197 -6.68 12.03 -22.48
CA PHE A 197 -6.27 10.64 -22.67
C PHE A 197 -4.83 10.35 -22.23
N LYS A 198 -3.98 11.37 -22.01
CA LYS A 198 -2.58 11.20 -21.56
C LYS A 198 -2.48 10.60 -20.16
N ASP A 199 -3.46 10.88 -19.28
CA ASP A 199 -3.49 10.38 -17.92
C ASP A 199 -4.39 9.13 -17.75
N THR A 200 -4.82 8.53 -18.88
CA THR A 200 -5.67 7.34 -18.85
C THR A 200 -4.91 6.06 -19.22
N TYR A 201 -5.45 4.93 -18.80
CA TYR A 201 -5.02 3.60 -19.24
C TYR A 201 -6.23 2.67 -19.36
N VAL A 202 -6.08 1.62 -20.18
CA VAL A 202 -7.08 0.55 -20.32
C VAL A 202 -6.62 -0.62 -19.45
N ALA A 203 -7.47 -1.05 -18.52
CA ALA A 203 -7.21 -2.21 -17.68
C ALA A 203 -7.59 -3.53 -18.37
N SER A 204 -7.26 -4.66 -17.75
CA SER A 204 -7.56 -6.00 -18.26
C SER A 204 -9.06 -6.31 -18.36
N ASP A 205 -9.91 -5.53 -17.72
CA ASP A 205 -11.38 -5.58 -17.84
C ASP A 205 -11.94 -4.75 -19.00
N ASN A 206 -11.07 -4.27 -19.89
CA ASN A 206 -11.37 -3.38 -21.03
C ASN A 206 -12.00 -2.02 -20.64
N LYS A 207 -11.99 -1.65 -19.36
CA LYS A 207 -12.42 -0.33 -18.92
C LYS A 207 -11.24 0.65 -18.91
N ARG A 208 -11.55 1.90 -19.23
CA ARG A 208 -10.58 3.00 -19.17
C ARG A 208 -10.62 3.65 -17.79
N TYR A 209 -9.46 3.97 -17.26
CA TYR A 209 -9.31 4.59 -15.95
C TYR A 209 -8.44 5.85 -16.03
N ILE A 210 -8.80 6.88 -15.26
CA ILE A 210 -7.97 8.06 -15.00
C ILE A 210 -7.03 7.72 -13.85
N LYS A 211 -5.74 7.77 -14.09
CA LYS A 211 -4.74 7.49 -13.07
C LYS A 211 -4.69 8.61 -12.04
N GLY A 212 -4.94 8.25 -10.79
CA GLY A 212 -4.90 9.22 -9.68
C GLY A 212 -6.14 10.10 -9.53
N GLY A 213 -7.18 9.93 -10.35
CA GLY A 213 -8.36 10.79 -10.36
C GLY A 213 -9.18 10.82 -9.06
N ARG A 214 -8.95 9.88 -8.12
CA ARG A 214 -9.61 9.90 -6.79
C ARG A 214 -8.83 10.65 -5.73
N LEU A 215 -7.59 11.01 -5.98
CA LEU A 215 -6.70 11.58 -4.96
C LEU A 215 -7.18 12.94 -4.45
N ASP A 216 -7.86 13.70 -5.30
CA ASP A 216 -8.44 15.00 -4.96
C ASP A 216 -9.62 14.90 -3.97
N LEU A 217 -10.26 13.73 -3.91
CA LEU A 217 -11.38 13.47 -3.00
C LEU A 217 -10.94 13.17 -1.58
N TYR A 218 -9.63 12.90 -1.35
CA TYR A 218 -9.11 12.64 -0.02
C TYR A 218 -8.74 13.92 0.71
N PRO A 219 -9.30 14.18 1.90
CA PRO A 219 -8.83 15.26 2.75
C PRO A 219 -7.33 15.12 3.07
N ARG A 220 -6.65 16.24 3.23
CA ARG A 220 -5.18 16.32 3.40
C ARG A 220 -4.60 15.33 4.42
N ASP A 221 -5.19 15.27 5.62
CA ASP A 221 -4.65 14.48 6.74
C ASP A 221 -5.28 13.08 6.85
N MET A 222 -6.10 12.69 5.87
CA MET A 222 -6.77 11.40 5.90
C MET A 222 -5.81 10.24 5.64
N ARG A 223 -5.93 9.19 6.43
CA ARG A 223 -5.23 7.93 6.22
C ARG A 223 -5.98 7.09 5.20
N PHE A 224 -5.31 6.69 4.14
CA PHE A 224 -5.88 5.80 3.12
C PHE A 224 -6.23 4.41 3.68
N TYR A 225 -5.47 3.93 4.66
CA TYR A 225 -5.70 2.62 5.26
C TYR A 225 -5.39 2.61 6.75
N ARG A 226 -5.94 1.60 7.41
CA ARG A 226 -5.65 1.24 8.79
C ARG A 226 -5.48 -0.27 8.89
N SER A 227 -4.65 -0.73 9.81
CA SER A 227 -4.51 -2.15 10.12
C SER A 227 -4.69 -2.41 11.61
N SER A 228 -5.11 -3.61 11.93
CA SER A 228 -5.15 -4.11 13.29
C SER A 228 -3.75 -4.46 13.81
N LYS A 229 -3.64 -4.72 15.11
CA LYS A 229 -2.34 -4.90 15.77
C LYS A 229 -1.62 -6.18 15.38
N GLY A 230 -2.35 -7.24 15.03
CA GLY A 230 -1.77 -8.52 14.63
C GLY A 230 -1.25 -8.55 13.19
N ILE A 231 -1.54 -7.52 12.39
CA ILE A 231 -0.94 -7.35 11.06
C ILE A 231 0.54 -6.99 11.21
N LYS A 232 1.40 -7.88 10.76
CA LYS A 232 2.86 -7.77 10.86
C LYS A 232 3.40 -6.77 9.85
N LYS A 233 4.38 -5.97 10.26
CA LYS A 233 5.10 -5.08 9.34
C LYS A 233 6.16 -5.87 8.59
N PRO A 234 6.42 -5.56 7.31
CA PRO A 234 7.55 -6.12 6.58
C PRO A 234 8.86 -5.81 7.29
N GLU A 235 9.76 -6.78 7.29
CA GLU A 235 11.10 -6.61 7.84
C GLU A 235 11.91 -5.69 6.93
N LYS A 236 12.68 -4.79 7.53
CA LYS A 236 13.53 -3.84 6.82
C LYS A 236 14.99 -4.06 7.22
N PHE A 237 15.85 -4.20 6.24
CA PHE A 237 17.29 -4.37 6.39
C PHE A 237 18.02 -3.22 5.69
N THR A 238 19.20 -2.86 6.21
CA THR A 238 20.10 -1.91 5.55
C THR A 238 21.52 -2.46 5.70
N GLY A 239 22.22 -2.60 4.59
CA GLY A 239 23.55 -3.18 4.58
C GLY A 239 24.02 -3.46 3.17
N ARG A 240 25.15 -4.18 3.03
CA ARG A 240 25.63 -4.62 1.73
C ARG A 240 24.71 -5.70 1.17
N LYS A 241 24.41 -5.62 -0.13
CA LYS A 241 23.52 -6.57 -0.80
C LYS A 241 23.92 -8.02 -0.52
N LYS A 242 25.23 -8.36 -0.69
CA LYS A 242 25.73 -9.73 -0.48
C LYS A 242 25.47 -10.27 0.93
N THR A 243 25.61 -9.43 1.96
CA THR A 243 25.38 -9.82 3.35
C THR A 243 23.91 -10.15 3.57
N ILE A 244 23.01 -9.26 3.14
CA ILE A 244 21.56 -9.48 3.28
C ILE A 244 21.12 -10.73 2.49
N MET A 245 21.67 -10.96 1.29
CA MET A 245 21.37 -12.17 0.52
C MET A 245 21.81 -13.43 1.25
N GLY A 246 23.00 -13.42 1.88
CA GLY A 246 23.51 -14.54 2.67
C GLY A 246 22.64 -14.82 3.89
N ASP A 247 22.26 -13.79 4.65
CA ASP A 247 21.43 -13.92 5.85
C ASP A 247 20.03 -14.47 5.56
N HIS A 248 19.52 -14.27 4.35
CA HIS A 248 18.21 -14.75 3.91
C HIS A 248 18.26 -15.99 3.00
N HIS A 249 19.38 -16.71 3.00
CA HIS A 249 19.56 -17.95 2.22
C HIS A 249 19.20 -17.84 0.74
N VAL A 250 19.26 -16.63 0.15
CA VAL A 250 19.13 -16.44 -1.30
C VAL A 250 20.27 -17.19 -1.95
N LYS A 251 19.99 -18.41 -2.41
CA LYS A 251 20.97 -19.38 -2.88
C LYS A 251 21.90 -18.77 -3.92
N LYS A 252 23.18 -18.62 -3.52
CA LYS A 252 24.40 -18.41 -4.31
C LYS A 252 24.67 -17.00 -4.88
N SER A 253 25.89 -16.55 -4.68
CA SER A 253 26.57 -15.54 -5.49
C SER A 253 26.43 -15.90 -6.98
N GLY A 254 25.67 -15.10 -7.73
CA GLY A 254 25.40 -15.35 -9.15
C GLY A 254 23.93 -15.57 -9.51
N VAL A 255 23.00 -15.54 -8.54
CA VAL A 255 21.57 -15.61 -8.84
C VAL A 255 21.12 -14.28 -9.43
N LEU A 256 20.54 -14.33 -10.61
CA LEU A 256 19.90 -13.19 -11.25
C LEU A 256 18.60 -12.85 -10.51
N PRO A 257 18.25 -11.57 -10.38
CA PRO A 257 16.97 -11.18 -9.80
C PRO A 257 15.79 -11.59 -10.70
N ASP A 258 14.68 -12.00 -10.11
CA ASP A 258 13.45 -12.31 -10.85
C ASP A 258 12.88 -11.06 -11.54
N SER A 259 13.20 -9.88 -11.02
CA SER A 259 12.87 -8.60 -11.64
C SER A 259 13.87 -7.53 -11.26
N TYR A 260 14.29 -6.75 -12.26
CA TYR A 260 15.15 -5.57 -12.11
C TYR A 260 14.48 -4.33 -12.69
N LYS A 261 14.63 -3.19 -12.03
CA LYS A 261 14.13 -1.90 -12.50
C LYS A 261 15.14 -0.80 -12.22
N LYS A 262 15.40 0.02 -13.22
CA LYS A 262 16.28 1.19 -13.14
C LYS A 262 15.46 2.45 -13.42
N PHE A 263 15.60 3.46 -12.57
CA PHE A 263 14.92 4.73 -12.69
C PHE A 263 15.95 5.85 -12.71
N LEU A 264 15.82 6.75 -13.68
CA LEU A 264 16.52 8.03 -13.70
C LEU A 264 15.61 9.07 -13.03
N LEU A 265 16.07 9.62 -11.93
CA LEU A 265 15.34 10.62 -11.17
C LEU A 265 16.07 11.95 -11.29
N PRO A 266 15.44 13.03 -11.81
CA PRO A 266 16.03 14.34 -11.84
C PRO A 266 16.18 14.89 -10.40
N THR A 267 17.30 15.52 -10.10
CA THR A 267 17.50 16.29 -8.88
C THR A 267 17.26 17.78 -9.13
N GLU A 268 16.99 18.54 -8.07
CA GLU A 268 16.83 20.00 -8.15
C GLU A 268 18.09 20.73 -8.66
N GLU A 269 19.24 20.08 -8.50
CA GLU A 269 20.55 20.59 -8.98
C GLU A 269 20.87 20.22 -10.45
N GLY A 270 19.89 19.64 -11.18
CA GLY A 270 20.07 19.24 -12.58
C GLY A 270 20.91 17.98 -12.80
N ARG A 271 21.30 17.26 -11.73
CA ARG A 271 21.97 15.96 -11.81
C ARG A 271 20.92 14.84 -11.87
N ASN A 272 21.18 13.86 -12.74
CA ASN A 272 20.36 12.65 -12.76
C ASN A 272 20.84 11.69 -11.67
N TYR A 273 19.87 11.16 -10.92
CA TYR A 273 20.09 10.17 -9.91
C TYR A 273 19.54 8.82 -10.35
N ILE A 274 20.33 7.78 -10.19
CA ILE A 274 19.95 6.41 -10.55
C ILE A 274 19.42 5.69 -9.31
N LEU A 275 18.16 5.29 -9.35
CA LEU A 275 17.54 4.38 -8.38
C LEU A 275 17.36 3.02 -9.02
N GLU A 276 18.01 2.01 -8.46
CA GLU A 276 17.88 0.63 -8.91
C GLU A 276 17.07 -0.18 -7.90
N LYS A 277 16.31 -1.12 -8.41
CA LYS A 277 15.54 -2.08 -7.61
C LYS A 277 15.66 -3.47 -8.18
N GLU A 278 15.81 -4.43 -7.28
CA GLU A 278 15.79 -5.85 -7.56
C GLU A 278 14.77 -6.55 -6.69
N PHE A 279 14.21 -7.62 -7.22
CA PHE A 279 13.26 -8.49 -6.53
C PHE A 279 13.72 -9.93 -6.70
N PHE A 280 13.76 -10.65 -5.59
CA PHE A 280 14.05 -12.07 -5.55
C PHE A 280 12.89 -12.79 -4.91
N ILE A 281 12.46 -13.88 -5.54
CA ILE A 281 11.55 -14.84 -4.92
C ILE A 281 12.41 -15.81 -4.12
N ILE A 282 12.10 -15.93 -2.83
CA ILE A 282 12.82 -16.80 -1.91
C ILE A 282 11.91 -18.01 -1.68
N ASP A 283 12.44 -19.21 -1.90
CA ASP A 283 11.75 -20.43 -1.49
C ASP A 283 11.77 -20.47 0.04
N ASP A 284 10.60 -20.60 0.66
CA ASP A 284 10.51 -20.89 2.10
C ASP A 284 11.01 -22.33 2.27
N ASP A 285 12.14 -22.50 3.03
CA ASP A 285 12.68 -23.82 3.41
C ASP A 285 11.71 -24.57 4.32
#